data_babbe086a9300c35aede77ab2eb1f329
#
_entry.id   babbe086a9300c35aede77ab2eb1f329
#
_cell.length_a   1.000
_cell.length_b   1.000
_cell.length_c   1.000
_cell.angle_alpha   90.00
_cell.angle_beta   90.00
_cell.angle_gamma   90.00
#
_symmetry.space_group_name_H-M   'P 1'
#
loop_
_entity.id
_entity.type
_entity.pdbx_description
1 polymer ?
#
loop_
_entity_poly.entity_id
_entity_poly.type
_entity_poly.pdbx_seq_one_letter_code
_entity_poly.pdbx_strand_id
1 'polypeptide(L)'
;QSDRSLYRKYMQEKLVNYCNLSIFSDPVIEFIFEKNNIIGFITQEGKKVLSSKVILTTGTFLNGLIHIGEEKTPAGRFNEKPSTGLSEQLEKYNFKIGRLKTGTPPRLDATTINFEKLEEQHADEDPYFFSFLTKKNINRQISCRMTYTNQAVHELSLIHI
;
A
#
# COMPACT_ATOMS: atom_id res chain seq x y z
N GLN A 1 -1.83 7.54 12.81
CA GLN A 1 -0.59 6.89 12.36
C GLN A 1 -0.15 5.87 13.38
N SER A 2 0.51 4.80 12.95
CA SER A 2 1.07 3.77 13.84
C SER A 2 2.54 3.55 13.53
N ASP A 3 3.28 3.10 14.53
CA ASP A 3 4.68 2.69 14.35
C ASP A 3 4.73 1.49 13.39
N ARG A 4 5.39 1.69 12.23
CA ARG A 4 5.46 0.67 11.18
C ARG A 4 6.19 -0.59 11.65
N SER A 5 7.25 -0.45 12.43
CA SER A 5 8.08 -1.56 12.87
C SER A 5 7.36 -2.41 13.90
N LEU A 6 6.72 -1.77 14.87
CA LEU A 6 5.90 -2.45 15.88
C LEU A 6 4.70 -3.14 15.26
N TYR A 7 3.99 -2.47 14.33
CA TYR A 7 2.86 -3.05 13.63
C TYR A 7 3.27 -4.30 12.82
N ARG A 8 4.36 -4.18 12.04
CA ARG A 8 4.86 -5.32 11.26
C ARG A 8 5.23 -6.50 12.15
N LYS A 9 5.99 -6.26 13.23
CA LYS A 9 6.38 -7.31 14.18
C LYS A 9 5.16 -8.00 14.77
N TYR A 10 4.21 -7.24 15.28
CA TYR A 10 2.98 -7.77 15.86
C TYR A 10 2.19 -8.64 14.87
N MET A 11 2.00 -8.15 13.64
CA MET A 11 1.28 -8.89 12.61
C MET A 11 2.01 -10.18 12.20
N GLN A 12 3.33 -10.12 12.05
CA GLN A 12 4.13 -11.31 11.74
C GLN A 12 4.00 -12.36 12.85
N GLU A 13 4.14 -11.98 14.11
CA GLU A 13 3.99 -12.90 15.25
C GLU A 13 2.60 -13.54 15.29
N LYS A 14 1.56 -12.79 15.00
CA LYS A 14 0.18 -13.31 14.94
C LYS A 14 -0.04 -14.27 13.78
N LEU A 15 0.47 -13.95 12.60
CA LEU A 15 0.18 -14.70 11.39
C LEU A 15 1.01 -16.00 11.29
N VAL A 16 2.28 -15.98 11.73
CA VAL A 16 3.17 -17.16 11.66
C VAL A 16 2.60 -18.34 12.47
N ASN A 17 1.96 -18.04 13.59
CA ASN A 17 1.42 -19.05 14.50
C ASN A 17 -0.10 -19.27 14.31
N TYR A 18 -0.71 -18.70 13.25
CA TYR A 18 -2.13 -18.82 13.05
C TYR A 18 -2.48 -20.20 12.48
N CYS A 19 -3.41 -20.91 13.13
CA CYS A 19 -3.84 -22.23 12.68
C CYS A 19 -4.52 -22.16 11.29
N ASN A 20 -4.30 -23.17 10.47
CA ASN A 20 -4.85 -23.27 9.11
C ASN A 20 -4.45 -22.14 8.15
N LEU A 21 -3.34 -21.43 8.43
CA LEU A 21 -2.78 -20.42 7.56
C LEU A 21 -1.42 -20.86 7.03
N SER A 22 -1.27 -20.87 5.73
CA SER A 22 0.03 -21.05 5.05
C SER A 22 0.43 -19.76 4.34
N ILE A 23 1.65 -19.29 4.57
CA ILE A 23 2.17 -18.06 3.98
C ILE A 23 3.30 -18.42 3.02
N PHE A 24 3.20 -17.96 1.79
CA PHE A 24 4.22 -18.16 0.74
C PHE A 24 4.72 -16.81 0.25
N SER A 25 6.03 -16.69 0.08
CA SER A 25 6.67 -15.51 -0.52
C SER A 25 6.96 -15.80 -1.99
N ASP A 26 5.91 -15.82 -2.81
CA ASP A 26 5.99 -16.13 -4.23
C ASP A 26 4.92 -15.32 -4.98
N PRO A 27 5.30 -14.48 -5.97
CA PRO A 27 4.35 -13.68 -6.73
C PRO A 27 3.33 -14.56 -7.47
N VAL A 28 2.08 -14.18 -7.41
CA VAL A 28 1.03 -14.77 -8.25
C VAL A 28 1.08 -14.14 -9.63
N ILE A 29 1.15 -14.96 -10.67
CA ILE A 29 1.26 -14.51 -12.06
C ILE A 29 0.03 -14.83 -12.91
N GLU A 30 -0.79 -15.81 -12.50
CA GLU A 30 -1.93 -16.25 -13.29
C GLU A 30 -3.05 -16.76 -12.41
N PHE A 31 -4.31 -16.46 -12.80
CA PHE A 31 -5.50 -17.09 -12.24
C PHE A 31 -5.90 -18.30 -13.08
N ILE A 32 -6.40 -19.33 -12.41
CA ILE A 32 -6.95 -20.52 -13.06
C ILE A 32 -8.46 -20.46 -13.00
N PHE A 33 -9.08 -20.48 -14.19
CA PHE A 33 -10.53 -20.52 -14.32
C PHE A 33 -10.99 -21.81 -15.00
N GLU A 34 -12.11 -22.31 -14.55
CA GLU A 34 -12.87 -23.36 -15.22
C GLU A 34 -14.25 -22.81 -15.51
N LYS A 35 -14.60 -22.72 -16.81
CA LYS A 35 -15.77 -21.97 -17.27
C LYS A 35 -15.70 -20.53 -16.76
N ASN A 36 -16.60 -20.11 -15.88
CA ASN A 36 -16.63 -18.78 -15.27
C ASN A 36 -16.28 -18.77 -13.77
N ASN A 37 -15.77 -19.88 -13.27
CA ASN A 37 -15.42 -20.00 -11.85
C ASN A 37 -13.91 -19.99 -11.66
N ILE A 38 -13.43 -19.22 -10.71
CA ILE A 38 -12.04 -19.31 -10.28
C ILE A 38 -11.83 -20.61 -9.51
N ILE A 39 -10.77 -21.34 -9.85
CA ILE A 39 -10.42 -22.61 -9.21
C ILE A 39 -9.01 -22.58 -8.63
N GLY A 40 -8.29 -21.46 -8.73
CA GLY A 40 -6.96 -21.30 -8.15
C GLY A 40 -6.11 -20.26 -8.85
N PHE A 41 -4.81 -20.38 -8.62
CA PHE A 41 -3.80 -19.49 -9.22
C PHE A 41 -2.46 -20.22 -9.41
N ILE A 42 -1.59 -19.62 -10.23
CA ILE A 42 -0.21 -20.07 -10.48
C ILE A 42 0.74 -19.01 -9.98
N THR A 43 1.79 -19.44 -9.29
CA THR A 43 2.87 -18.57 -8.81
C THR A 43 4.00 -18.48 -9.82
N GLN A 44 4.91 -17.53 -9.59
CA GLN A 44 6.08 -17.33 -10.45
C GLN A 44 7.02 -18.55 -10.47
N GLU A 45 7.10 -19.30 -9.38
CA GLU A 45 7.85 -20.58 -9.29
C GLU A 45 7.13 -21.73 -10.00
N GLY A 46 5.95 -21.49 -10.59
CA GLY A 46 5.16 -22.49 -11.29
C GLY A 46 4.27 -23.35 -10.38
N LYS A 47 4.16 -23.01 -9.11
CA LYS A 47 3.29 -23.72 -8.17
C LYS A 47 1.84 -23.46 -8.47
N LYS A 48 1.06 -24.51 -8.69
CA LYS A 48 -0.39 -24.46 -8.85
C LYS A 48 -1.07 -24.61 -7.50
N VAL A 49 -1.80 -23.59 -7.09
CA VAL A 49 -2.60 -23.61 -5.85
C VAL A 49 -4.07 -23.62 -6.19
N LEU A 50 -4.76 -24.67 -5.81
CA LEU A 50 -6.19 -24.81 -6.05
C LEU A 50 -6.99 -24.23 -4.87
N SER A 51 -7.99 -23.44 -5.19
CA SER A 51 -8.91 -22.84 -4.22
C SER A 51 -10.20 -22.43 -4.91
N SER A 52 -11.33 -22.68 -4.27
CA SER A 52 -12.64 -22.23 -4.76
C SER A 52 -12.89 -20.74 -4.63
N LYS A 53 -12.02 -20.02 -3.91
CA LYS A 53 -12.12 -18.57 -3.71
C LYS A 53 -10.72 -17.96 -3.67
N VAL A 54 -10.56 -16.80 -4.30
CA VAL A 54 -9.33 -16.04 -4.30
C VAL A 54 -9.65 -14.59 -3.96
N ILE A 55 -8.88 -14.02 -3.04
CA ILE A 55 -9.00 -12.61 -2.65
C ILE A 55 -7.74 -11.90 -3.14
N LEU A 56 -7.91 -10.91 -4.02
CA LEU A 56 -6.85 -10.12 -4.60
C LEU A 56 -6.67 -8.82 -3.79
N THR A 57 -5.50 -8.64 -3.19
CA THR A 57 -5.18 -7.47 -2.35
C THR A 57 -3.84 -6.84 -2.76
N THR A 58 -3.71 -6.52 -4.04
CA THR A 58 -2.47 -6.04 -4.66
C THR A 58 -2.03 -4.63 -4.24
N GLY A 59 -2.88 -3.90 -3.54
CA GLY A 59 -2.60 -2.50 -3.25
C GLY A 59 -2.44 -1.68 -4.54
N THR A 60 -1.32 -0.99 -4.68
CA THR A 60 -1.02 -0.09 -5.81
C THR A 60 0.03 -0.66 -6.78
N PHE A 61 0.31 -1.95 -6.71
CA PHE A 61 1.47 -2.53 -7.40
C PHE A 61 1.15 -3.16 -8.76
N LEU A 62 -0.13 -3.38 -9.06
CA LEU A 62 -0.55 -4.01 -10.29
C LEU A 62 -0.25 -3.06 -11.48
N ASN A 63 0.64 -3.48 -12.39
CA ASN A 63 1.19 -2.65 -13.45
C ASN A 63 1.64 -1.26 -12.95
N GLY A 64 2.29 -1.23 -11.78
CA GLY A 64 2.72 0.00 -11.14
C GLY A 64 3.70 0.78 -11.98
N LEU A 65 3.57 2.11 -11.96
CA LEU A 65 4.43 3.05 -12.65
C LEU A 65 4.83 4.16 -11.69
N ILE A 66 6.13 4.29 -11.46
CA ILE A 66 6.68 5.36 -10.61
C ILE A 66 7.05 6.55 -11.49
N HIS A 67 6.69 7.73 -11.02
CA HIS A 67 7.11 9.01 -11.62
C HIS A 67 8.11 9.69 -10.67
N ILE A 68 9.29 10.00 -11.18
CA ILE A 68 10.33 10.79 -10.48
C ILE A 68 10.70 11.95 -11.41
N GLY A 69 10.13 13.12 -11.14
CA GLY A 69 10.16 14.21 -12.11
C GLY A 69 9.46 13.78 -13.40
N GLU A 70 10.14 13.85 -14.52
CA GLU A 70 9.63 13.45 -15.83
C GLU A 70 9.88 11.97 -16.16
N GLU A 71 10.76 11.32 -15.40
CA GLU A 71 11.07 9.91 -15.62
C GLU A 71 9.94 8.99 -15.15
N LYS A 72 9.62 8.01 -15.99
CA LYS A 72 8.57 7.00 -15.73
C LYS A 72 9.20 5.62 -15.71
N THR A 73 9.17 4.97 -14.56
CA THR A 73 9.76 3.64 -14.39
C THR A 73 8.71 2.63 -13.94
N PRO A 74 8.52 1.51 -14.68
CA PRO A 74 7.67 0.42 -14.22
C PRO A 74 8.21 -0.17 -12.91
N ALA A 75 7.44 -0.04 -11.83
CA ALA A 75 7.83 -0.53 -10.51
C ALA A 75 6.62 -0.65 -9.58
N GLY A 76 6.74 -1.48 -8.56
CA GLY A 76 5.80 -1.50 -7.45
C GLY A 76 6.08 -0.37 -6.46
N ARG A 77 7.25 -0.41 -5.84
CA ARG A 77 7.85 0.69 -5.07
C ARG A 77 9.20 1.04 -5.68
N PHE A 78 9.81 2.11 -5.19
CA PHE A 78 11.17 2.45 -5.58
C PHE A 78 12.12 1.25 -5.33
N ASN A 79 12.82 0.82 -6.37
CA ASN A 79 13.67 -0.38 -6.41
C ASN A 79 12.95 -1.74 -6.31
N GLU A 80 11.63 -1.79 -6.44
CA GLU A 80 10.88 -3.04 -6.48
C GLU A 80 10.27 -3.27 -7.88
N LYS A 81 10.23 -4.53 -8.31
CA LYS A 81 9.61 -4.89 -9.59
C LYS A 81 8.10 -4.66 -9.56
N PRO A 82 7.48 -4.26 -10.69
CA PRO A 82 6.03 -4.19 -10.79
C PRO A 82 5.41 -5.60 -10.78
N SER A 83 4.17 -5.71 -10.33
CA SER A 83 3.36 -6.91 -10.52
C SER A 83 2.66 -6.81 -11.87
N THR A 84 3.01 -7.67 -12.81
CA THR A 84 2.49 -7.68 -14.19
C THR A 84 1.71 -8.97 -14.47
N GLY A 85 0.86 -8.96 -15.49
CA GLY A 85 0.13 -10.13 -15.98
C GLY A 85 -1.27 -10.30 -15.41
N LEU A 86 -1.51 -9.96 -14.15
CA LEU A 86 -2.83 -10.15 -13.53
C LEU A 86 -3.88 -9.14 -14.02
N SER A 87 -3.49 -7.90 -14.36
CA SER A 87 -4.41 -6.90 -14.88
C SER A 87 -4.97 -7.29 -16.25
N GLU A 88 -4.14 -7.82 -17.13
CA GLU A 88 -4.52 -8.31 -18.43
C GLU A 88 -5.50 -9.49 -18.34
N GLN A 89 -5.32 -10.34 -17.33
CA GLN A 89 -6.27 -11.42 -17.09
C GLN A 89 -7.61 -10.91 -16.56
N LEU A 90 -7.61 -9.93 -15.65
CA LEU A 90 -8.84 -9.31 -15.19
C LEU A 90 -9.63 -8.69 -16.34
N GLU A 91 -8.97 -8.02 -17.28
CA GLU A 91 -9.61 -7.47 -18.49
C GLU A 91 -10.24 -8.57 -19.36
N LYS A 92 -9.56 -9.72 -19.55
CA LYS A 92 -10.12 -10.87 -20.28
C LYS A 92 -11.41 -11.40 -19.65
N TYR A 93 -11.57 -11.25 -18.36
CA TYR A 93 -12.79 -11.62 -17.63
C TYR A 93 -13.77 -10.46 -17.44
N ASN A 94 -13.67 -9.42 -18.29
CA ASN A 94 -14.54 -8.25 -18.33
C ASN A 94 -14.56 -7.38 -17.05
N PHE A 95 -13.52 -7.42 -16.23
CA PHE A 95 -13.36 -6.42 -15.20
C PHE A 95 -12.95 -5.08 -15.82
N LYS A 96 -13.64 -4.02 -15.46
CA LYS A 96 -13.24 -2.67 -15.87
C LYS A 96 -12.01 -2.25 -15.10
N ILE A 97 -10.91 -2.05 -15.81
CA ILE A 97 -9.65 -1.59 -15.23
C ILE A 97 -9.51 -0.10 -15.46
N GLY A 98 -9.04 0.60 -14.46
CA GLY A 98 -8.70 2.01 -14.51
C GLY A 98 -7.35 2.28 -13.84
N ARG A 99 -6.74 3.39 -14.16
CA ARG A 99 -5.49 3.81 -13.53
C ARG A 99 -5.76 4.90 -12.50
N LEU A 100 -5.33 4.66 -11.29
CA LEU A 100 -5.39 5.61 -10.19
C LEU A 100 -3.98 6.14 -9.89
N LYS A 101 -3.91 7.39 -9.48
CA LYS A 101 -2.69 8.01 -8.98
C LYS A 101 -2.64 7.89 -7.45
N THR A 102 -1.49 7.50 -6.92
CA THR A 102 -1.17 7.62 -5.50
C THR A 102 -0.04 8.63 -5.31
N GLY A 103 -0.15 9.50 -4.32
CA GLY A 103 0.90 10.43 -3.95
C GLY A 103 1.77 9.88 -2.83
N THR A 104 3.08 9.96 -2.98
CA THR A 104 4.02 9.68 -1.89
C THR A 104 4.37 11.02 -1.23
N PRO A 105 4.17 11.18 0.09
CA PRO A 105 4.64 12.37 0.80
C PRO A 105 6.15 12.54 0.62
N PRO A 106 6.64 13.77 0.37
CA PRO A 106 8.06 14.03 0.25
C PRO A 106 8.76 13.74 1.59
N ARG A 107 9.97 13.24 1.52
CA ARG A 107 10.86 13.13 2.68
C ARG A 107 11.73 14.37 2.70
N LEU A 108 11.54 15.19 3.72
CA LEU A 108 12.25 16.45 3.87
C LEU A 108 13.39 16.29 4.87
N ASP A 109 14.45 17.06 4.66
CA ASP A 109 15.52 17.17 5.65
C ASP A 109 15.04 18.06 6.81
N ALA A 110 14.85 17.44 7.98
CA ALA A 110 14.35 18.12 9.18
C ALA A 110 15.24 19.29 9.63
N THR A 111 16.53 19.27 9.31
CA THR A 111 17.46 20.35 9.65
C THR A 111 17.21 21.64 8.88
N THR A 112 16.51 21.55 7.75
CA THR A 112 16.17 22.71 6.89
C THR A 112 14.80 23.30 7.20
N ILE A 113 14.06 22.72 8.14
CA ILE A 113 12.69 23.14 8.48
C ILE A 113 12.71 24.02 9.72
N ASN A 114 12.15 25.22 9.62
CA ASN A 114 11.93 26.08 10.77
C ASN A 114 10.60 25.70 11.45
N PHE A 115 10.68 24.76 12.39
CA PHE A 115 9.52 24.24 13.12
C PHE A 115 8.82 25.28 14.00
N GLU A 116 9.54 26.31 14.47
CA GLU A 116 8.97 27.35 15.34
C GLU A 116 7.91 28.22 14.64
N LYS A 117 8.02 28.32 13.30
CA LYS A 117 7.07 29.07 12.48
C LYS A 117 5.85 28.27 12.05
N LEU A 118 5.79 26.98 12.38
CA LEU A 118 4.74 26.09 11.97
C LEU A 118 3.78 25.81 13.13
N GLU A 119 2.50 25.89 12.85
CA GLU A 119 1.46 25.53 13.78
C GLU A 119 1.57 24.06 14.18
N GLU A 120 1.42 23.78 15.46
CA GLU A 120 1.52 22.43 15.99
C GLU A 120 0.15 21.77 16.02
N GLN A 121 0.05 20.58 15.43
CA GLN A 121 -1.13 19.73 15.49
C GLN A 121 -0.84 18.58 16.46
N HIS A 122 -1.42 18.65 17.61
CA HIS A 122 -1.33 17.60 18.63
C HIS A 122 -2.19 16.39 18.24
N ALA A 123 -1.87 15.24 18.83
CA ALA A 123 -2.76 14.08 18.75
C ALA A 123 -4.03 14.33 19.57
N ASP A 124 -5.09 13.59 19.25
CA ASP A 124 -6.35 13.65 19.97
C ASP A 124 -6.14 13.31 21.46
N GLU A 125 -6.73 14.07 22.35
CA GLU A 125 -6.71 13.82 23.81
C GLU A 125 -7.45 12.51 24.14
N ASP A 126 -8.58 12.27 23.46
CA ASP A 126 -9.40 11.06 23.57
C ASP A 126 -9.45 10.33 22.22
N PRO A 127 -8.41 9.54 21.87
CA PRO A 127 -8.29 8.94 20.56
C PRO A 127 -9.22 7.73 20.38
N TYR A 128 -9.82 7.62 19.20
CA TYR A 128 -10.48 6.39 18.77
C TYR A 128 -9.45 5.39 18.23
N PHE A 129 -9.47 4.19 18.77
CA PHE A 129 -8.55 3.13 18.36
C PHE A 129 -9.15 2.24 17.28
N PHE A 130 -8.33 1.73 16.37
CA PHE A 130 -8.77 0.74 15.38
C PHE A 130 -9.18 -0.58 15.98
N SER A 131 -8.57 -0.97 17.10
CA SER A 131 -8.92 -2.19 17.82
C SER A 131 -9.84 -1.87 18.99
N PHE A 132 -10.99 -2.52 19.06
CA PHE A 132 -11.90 -2.46 20.21
C PHE A 132 -11.29 -2.98 21.53
N LEU A 133 -10.19 -3.74 21.43
CA LEU A 133 -9.47 -4.26 22.60
C LEU A 133 -8.52 -3.22 23.21
N THR A 134 -8.11 -2.21 22.45
CA THR A 134 -7.21 -1.15 22.92
C THR A 134 -8.01 -0.14 23.75
N LYS A 135 -7.57 0.09 24.97
CA LYS A 135 -8.25 0.99 25.94
C LYS A 135 -7.51 2.29 26.18
N LYS A 136 -6.22 2.34 25.90
CA LYS A 136 -5.38 3.54 26.09
C LYS A 136 -4.19 3.53 25.15
N ASN A 137 -3.72 4.71 24.82
CA ASN A 137 -2.45 4.88 24.15
C ASN A 137 -1.31 4.87 25.18
N ILE A 138 -0.34 3.97 24.99
CA ILE A 138 0.81 3.82 25.87
C ILE A 138 2.10 4.40 25.27
N ASN A 139 2.06 4.76 23.97
CA ASN A 139 3.22 5.29 23.27
C ASN A 139 3.31 6.81 23.42
N ARG A 140 4.55 7.32 23.45
CA ARG A 140 4.78 8.76 23.36
C ARG A 140 4.16 9.29 22.06
N GLN A 141 3.34 10.33 22.16
CA GLN A 141 2.79 11.01 21.01
C GLN A 141 3.76 12.05 20.48
N ILE A 142 3.79 12.20 19.16
CA ILE A 142 4.60 13.19 18.47
C ILE A 142 3.60 14.04 17.65
N SER A 143 3.64 15.35 17.88
CA SER A 143 2.79 16.28 17.12
C SER A 143 3.28 16.42 15.68
N CYS A 144 2.34 16.65 14.78
CA CYS A 144 2.64 17.08 13.42
C CYS A 144 2.81 18.60 13.37
N ARG A 145 3.40 19.09 12.28
CA ARG A 145 3.47 20.52 11.97
C ARG A 145 2.66 20.79 10.73
N MET A 146 1.84 21.82 10.78
CA MET A 146 0.96 22.18 9.67
C MET A 146 1.62 23.21 8.74
N THR A 147 1.43 23.00 7.46
CA THR A 147 1.72 23.98 6.41
C THR A 147 0.57 23.99 5.41
N TYR A 148 0.50 25.02 4.61
CA TYR A 148 -0.61 25.22 3.67
C TYR A 148 -0.09 25.17 2.25
N THR A 149 -0.88 24.60 1.36
CA THR A 149 -0.64 24.65 -0.07
C THR A 149 -1.03 26.03 -0.61
N ASN A 150 -0.48 26.40 -1.74
CA ASN A 150 -0.80 27.61 -2.48
C ASN A 150 -1.07 27.27 -3.94
N GLN A 151 -1.46 28.28 -4.73
CA GLN A 151 -1.82 28.10 -6.13
C GLN A 151 -0.69 27.42 -6.94
N ALA A 152 0.56 27.84 -6.74
CA ALA A 152 1.70 27.26 -7.46
C ALA A 152 1.89 25.76 -7.13
N VAL A 153 1.68 25.36 -5.87
CA VAL A 153 1.72 23.94 -5.47
C VAL A 153 0.60 23.16 -6.12
N HIS A 154 -0.59 23.73 -6.22
CA HIS A 154 -1.73 23.10 -6.90
C HIS A 154 -1.47 22.91 -8.39
N GLU A 155 -0.93 23.90 -9.07
CA GLU A 155 -0.56 23.82 -10.49
C GLU A 155 0.48 22.74 -10.75
N LEU A 156 1.54 22.68 -9.92
CA LEU A 156 2.54 21.60 -10.00
C LEU A 156 1.92 20.20 -9.77
N SER A 157 0.99 20.09 -8.85
CA SER A 157 0.31 18.81 -8.56
C SER A 157 -0.52 18.32 -9.74
N LEU A 158 -1.10 19.23 -10.53
CA LEU A 158 -1.96 18.89 -11.66
C LEU A 158 -1.17 18.45 -12.91
N ILE A 159 0.13 18.74 -12.99
CA ILE A 159 0.96 18.34 -14.13
C ILE A 159 0.97 16.80 -14.33
N HIS A 160 0.77 16.05 -13.27
CA HIS A 160 0.82 14.58 -13.30
C HIS A 160 -0.57 13.91 -13.33
N ILE A 161 -1.62 14.69 -13.43
CA ILE A 161 -3.00 14.23 -13.60
C ILE A 161 -3.42 14.47 -15.06
#